data_a672a761d6395e2308b950932bb9285b
#
_entry.id   a672a761d6395e2308b950932bb9285b
#
_cell.length_a   1.000
_cell.length_b   1.000
_cell.length_c   1.000
_cell.angle_alpha   90.00
_cell.angle_beta   90.00
_cell.angle_gamma   90.00
#
_symmetry.space_group_name_H-M   'P 1'
#
loop_
_entity.id
_entity.type
_entity.pdbx_description
1 polymer ?
#
loop_
_entity_poly.entity_id
_entity_poly.type
_entity_poly.pdbx_seq_one_letter_code
_entity_poly.pdbx_strand_id
1 'polypeptide(L)'
;MNTIFIGIAGGTGSGKTTLTEHLKQHFGDDISVVHHDSYYKYQDRPFEERCKQNYDHPDDFETDLMVEQLKELKAGKAIRCPVYSYADHQRTSETELIRPSKVVIVEGILIFQDPRLREMLDIKIFVETDADVRILRRALRDVRDRGRTLESVITQYLTTVKPMHEQFVEPSRKYADIIVLEGGHNLVALDMIMQRIASHIASAD
;
A
#
# COMPACT_ATOMS: atom_id res chain seq x y z
N MET A 1 7.62 -22.94 5.45
CA MET A 1 6.80 -22.00 6.23
C MET A 1 5.51 -21.79 5.48
N ASN A 2 4.36 -21.88 6.14
CA ASN A 2 3.07 -21.63 5.51
C ASN A 2 2.75 -20.13 5.63
N THR A 3 3.30 -19.32 4.72
CA THR A 3 3.14 -17.88 4.70
C THR A 3 1.84 -17.49 4.02
N ILE A 4 0.98 -16.67 4.67
CA ILE A 4 -0.17 -16.05 4.01
C ILE A 4 0.15 -14.64 3.56
N PHE A 5 -0.42 -14.25 2.42
CA PHE A 5 -0.31 -12.91 1.85
C PHE A 5 -1.63 -12.16 1.99
N ILE A 6 -1.59 -11.02 2.67
CA ILE A 6 -2.77 -10.17 2.90
C ILE A 6 -2.58 -8.87 2.12
N GLY A 7 -3.45 -8.63 1.16
CA GLY A 7 -3.49 -7.36 0.42
C GLY A 7 -4.38 -6.34 1.12
N ILE A 8 -3.86 -5.13 1.36
CA ILE A 8 -4.61 -4.00 1.92
C ILE A 8 -4.64 -2.88 0.89
N ALA A 9 -5.76 -2.77 0.17
CA ALA A 9 -5.99 -1.75 -0.85
C ALA A 9 -6.98 -0.67 -0.37
N GLY A 10 -7.11 0.41 -1.14
CA GLY A 10 -8.04 1.51 -0.88
C GLY A 10 -7.46 2.86 -1.28
N GLY A 11 -8.27 3.91 -1.34
CA GLY A 11 -7.83 5.23 -1.79
C GLY A 11 -6.79 5.87 -0.88
N THR A 12 -6.08 6.87 -1.41
CA THR A 12 -5.19 7.70 -0.58
C THR A 12 -5.98 8.32 0.57
N GLY A 13 -5.41 8.33 1.78
CA GLY A 13 -6.05 8.86 2.97
C GLY A 13 -7.14 7.96 3.59
N SER A 14 -7.37 6.75 3.07
CA SER A 14 -8.40 5.84 3.61
C SER A 14 -8.06 5.20 4.96
N GLY A 15 -6.77 5.22 5.39
CA GLY A 15 -6.33 4.61 6.64
C GLY A 15 -5.74 3.21 6.48
N LYS A 16 -5.33 2.81 5.26
CA LYS A 16 -4.60 1.56 4.99
C LYS A 16 -3.34 1.42 5.83
N THR A 17 -2.48 2.44 5.76
CA THR A 17 -1.19 2.46 6.46
C THR A 17 -1.40 2.38 7.97
N THR A 18 -2.38 3.09 8.53
CA THR A 18 -2.71 2.99 9.95
C THR A 18 -3.15 1.57 10.33
N LEU A 19 -3.97 0.92 9.50
CA LEU A 19 -4.36 -0.49 9.72
C LEU A 19 -3.14 -1.40 9.69
N THR A 20 -2.29 -1.26 8.69
CA THR A 20 -1.05 -2.04 8.52
C THR A 20 -0.09 -1.85 9.71
N GLU A 21 0.09 -0.61 10.16
CA GLU A 21 0.94 -0.27 11.30
C GLU A 21 0.43 -0.90 12.61
N HIS A 22 -0.88 -0.86 12.89
CA HIS A 22 -1.45 -1.53 14.05
C HIS A 22 -1.20 -3.04 14.03
N LEU A 23 -1.37 -3.69 12.87
CA LEU A 23 -1.08 -5.12 12.72
C LEU A 23 0.40 -5.41 12.93
N LYS A 24 1.30 -4.62 12.31
CA LYS A 24 2.75 -4.79 12.46
C LYS A 24 3.21 -4.55 13.91
N GLN A 25 2.66 -3.56 14.59
CA GLN A 25 2.98 -3.29 16.00
C GLN A 25 2.53 -4.43 16.93
N HIS A 26 1.38 -5.04 16.63
CA HIS A 26 0.85 -6.12 17.46
C HIS A 26 1.60 -7.44 17.29
N PHE A 27 1.95 -7.81 16.05
CA PHE A 27 2.53 -9.12 15.72
C PHE A 27 4.06 -9.09 15.51
N GLY A 28 4.67 -7.92 15.51
CA GLY A 28 6.13 -7.78 15.43
C GLY A 28 6.74 -8.51 14.23
N ASP A 29 7.67 -9.41 14.49
CA ASP A 29 8.43 -10.10 13.44
C ASP A 29 7.66 -11.21 12.71
N ASP A 30 6.50 -11.61 13.22
CA ASP A 30 5.61 -12.55 12.51
C ASP A 30 4.96 -11.91 11.26
N ILE A 31 5.03 -10.57 11.11
CA ILE A 31 4.54 -9.83 9.95
C ILE A 31 5.68 -9.11 9.24
N SER A 32 5.76 -9.28 7.93
CA SER A 32 6.53 -8.41 7.02
C SER A 32 5.57 -7.55 6.20
N VAL A 33 5.98 -6.32 5.90
CA VAL A 33 5.17 -5.37 5.10
C VAL A 33 5.90 -5.01 3.83
N VAL A 34 5.19 -5.05 2.71
CA VAL A 34 5.66 -4.61 1.39
C VAL A 34 4.74 -3.47 0.92
N HIS A 35 5.30 -2.28 0.79
CA HIS A 35 4.57 -1.11 0.31
C HIS A 35 4.67 -0.99 -1.21
N HIS A 36 3.54 -0.91 -1.90
CA HIS A 36 3.50 -0.73 -3.36
C HIS A 36 4.18 0.58 -3.78
N ASP A 37 4.06 1.64 -2.97
CA ASP A 37 4.67 2.94 -3.23
C ASP A 37 6.21 2.87 -3.31
N SER A 38 6.84 1.86 -2.74
CA SER A 38 8.29 1.60 -2.89
C SER A 38 8.68 1.23 -4.32
N TYR A 39 7.73 0.76 -5.12
CA TYR A 39 7.94 0.26 -6.48
C TYR A 39 7.64 1.29 -7.57
N TYR A 40 7.53 2.58 -7.25
CA TYR A 40 7.49 3.60 -8.30
C TYR A 40 8.72 3.49 -9.20
N LYS A 41 8.53 3.69 -10.49
CA LYS A 41 9.62 3.68 -11.47
C LYS A 41 10.61 4.81 -11.21
N TYR A 42 11.89 4.53 -11.41
CA TYR A 42 12.90 5.59 -11.42
C TYR A 42 12.62 6.55 -12.58
N GLN A 43 12.71 7.86 -12.31
CA GLN A 43 12.45 8.92 -13.28
C GLN A 43 13.75 9.68 -13.58
N ASP A 44 14.29 9.48 -14.78
CA ASP A 44 15.45 10.26 -15.26
C ASP A 44 14.99 11.62 -15.80
N ARG A 45 14.49 12.46 -14.90
CA ARG A 45 13.96 13.81 -15.19
C ARG A 45 14.29 14.78 -14.06
N PRO A 46 14.36 16.11 -14.35
CA PRO A 46 14.50 17.14 -13.33
C PRO A 46 13.37 17.07 -12.28
N PHE A 47 13.66 17.58 -11.08
CA PHE A 47 12.71 17.55 -9.95
C PHE A 47 11.36 18.19 -10.29
N GLU A 48 11.36 19.33 -11.00
CA GLU A 48 10.14 20.06 -11.37
C GLU A 48 9.24 19.26 -12.31
N GLU A 49 9.81 18.38 -13.13
CA GLU A 49 9.05 17.49 -14.01
C GLU A 49 8.52 16.28 -13.22
N ARG A 50 9.32 15.73 -12.29
CA ARG A 50 8.87 14.66 -11.42
C ARG A 50 7.69 15.08 -10.54
N CYS A 51 7.67 16.34 -10.06
CA CYS A 51 6.53 16.88 -9.30
C CYS A 51 5.21 16.91 -10.10
N LYS A 52 5.27 16.89 -11.44
CA LYS A 52 4.10 16.90 -12.33
C LYS A 52 3.65 15.51 -12.78
N GLN A 53 4.44 14.47 -12.44
CA GLN A 53 4.14 13.09 -12.83
C GLN A 53 2.85 12.58 -12.18
N ASN A 54 2.13 11.72 -12.91
CA ASN A 54 0.93 11.05 -12.41
C ASN A 54 1.29 9.75 -11.68
N TYR A 55 1.71 9.84 -10.43
CA TYR A 55 2.05 8.69 -9.60
C TYR A 55 0.85 7.80 -9.20
N ASP A 56 -0.36 8.17 -9.55
CA ASP A 56 -1.55 7.37 -9.30
C ASP A 56 -1.96 6.48 -10.52
N HIS A 57 -1.17 6.50 -11.61
CA HIS A 57 -1.38 5.64 -12.78
C HIS A 57 -0.64 4.30 -12.63
N PRO A 58 -1.25 3.16 -13.02
CA PRO A 58 -0.60 1.84 -12.92
C PRO A 58 0.76 1.76 -13.64
N ASP A 59 0.93 2.47 -14.75
CA ASP A 59 2.16 2.46 -15.53
C ASP A 59 3.36 3.10 -14.82
N ASP A 60 3.15 3.82 -13.72
CA ASP A 60 4.23 4.42 -12.93
C ASP A 60 4.90 3.45 -11.95
N PHE A 61 4.42 2.23 -11.88
CA PHE A 61 4.95 1.21 -10.98
C PHE A 61 5.76 0.14 -11.72
N GLU A 62 6.82 -0.34 -11.08
CA GLU A 62 7.55 -1.55 -11.48
C GLU A 62 6.84 -2.80 -10.94
N THR A 63 5.63 -3.04 -11.43
CA THR A 63 4.79 -4.16 -10.98
C THR A 63 5.45 -5.51 -11.24
N ASP A 64 6.22 -5.65 -12.33
CA ASP A 64 6.94 -6.89 -12.64
C ASP A 64 7.96 -7.22 -11.54
N LEU A 65 8.76 -6.22 -11.12
CA LEU A 65 9.71 -6.39 -10.02
C LEU A 65 9.00 -6.78 -8.72
N MET A 66 7.88 -6.14 -8.41
CA MET A 66 7.10 -6.46 -7.21
C MET A 66 6.59 -7.90 -7.24
N VAL A 67 6.04 -8.35 -8.38
CA VAL A 67 5.56 -9.73 -8.55
C VAL A 67 6.69 -10.73 -8.35
N GLU A 68 7.88 -10.49 -8.93
CA GLU A 68 9.05 -11.36 -8.76
C GLU A 68 9.48 -11.43 -7.28
N GLN A 69 9.59 -10.30 -6.61
CA GLN A 69 9.99 -10.24 -5.21
C GLN A 69 8.95 -10.90 -4.27
N LEU A 70 7.66 -10.74 -4.54
CA LEU A 70 6.63 -11.44 -3.75
C LEU A 70 6.70 -12.96 -3.96
N LYS A 71 7.04 -13.45 -5.17
CA LYS A 71 7.30 -14.88 -5.41
C LYS A 71 8.51 -15.37 -4.61
N GLU A 72 9.57 -14.58 -4.52
CA GLU A 72 10.74 -14.92 -3.69
C GLU A 72 10.37 -15.01 -2.21
N LEU A 73 9.61 -14.05 -1.67
CA LEU A 73 9.11 -14.12 -0.29
C LEU A 73 8.24 -15.36 -0.07
N LYS A 74 7.36 -15.71 -1.02
CA LYS A 74 6.53 -16.92 -0.96
C LYS A 74 7.36 -18.20 -0.99
N ALA A 75 8.52 -18.17 -1.65
CA ALA A 75 9.49 -19.25 -1.66
C ALA A 75 10.43 -19.28 -0.42
N GLY A 76 10.18 -18.42 0.58
CA GLY A 76 10.98 -18.34 1.80
C GLY A 76 12.32 -17.61 1.65
N LYS A 77 12.48 -16.79 0.60
CA LYS A 77 13.69 -16.00 0.36
C LYS A 77 13.49 -14.55 0.78
N ALA A 78 14.53 -13.95 1.35
CA ALA A 78 14.53 -12.51 1.62
C ALA A 78 14.68 -11.71 0.31
N ILE A 79 14.04 -10.53 0.28
CA ILE A 79 14.10 -9.60 -0.86
C ILE A 79 14.78 -8.28 -0.47
N ARG A 80 15.29 -7.58 -1.47
CA ARG A 80 15.76 -6.19 -1.35
C ARG A 80 14.71 -5.26 -1.94
N CYS A 81 13.76 -4.85 -1.11
CA CYS A 81 12.70 -3.93 -1.50
C CYS A 81 13.29 -2.55 -1.85
N PRO A 82 12.91 -1.91 -2.95
CA PRO A 82 13.31 -0.55 -3.24
C PRO A 82 12.87 0.44 -2.15
N VAL A 83 13.57 1.58 -2.07
CA VAL A 83 13.19 2.70 -1.19
C VAL A 83 12.82 3.90 -2.05
N TYR A 84 11.66 4.50 -1.76
CA TYR A 84 11.17 5.69 -2.44
C TYR A 84 11.21 6.92 -1.53
N SER A 85 11.78 8.00 -2.02
CA SER A 85 11.80 9.30 -1.34
C SER A 85 10.63 10.16 -1.80
N TYR A 86 9.68 10.44 -0.91
CA TYR A 86 8.58 11.35 -1.19
C TYR A 86 9.04 12.82 -1.29
N ALA A 87 10.15 13.18 -0.62
CA ALA A 87 10.70 14.53 -0.68
C ALA A 87 11.31 14.82 -2.07
N ASP A 88 11.96 13.81 -2.66
CA ASP A 88 12.63 13.95 -3.95
C ASP A 88 11.76 13.51 -5.12
N HIS A 89 10.56 12.99 -4.85
CA HIS A 89 9.72 12.32 -5.87
C HIS A 89 10.51 11.32 -6.71
N GLN A 90 11.32 10.47 -6.03
CA GLN A 90 12.27 9.59 -6.71
C GLN A 90 12.50 8.29 -5.94
N ARG A 91 12.67 7.21 -6.68
CA ARG A 91 13.25 5.99 -6.16
C ARG A 91 14.73 6.20 -5.87
N THR A 92 15.18 5.84 -4.69
CA THR A 92 16.58 5.96 -4.29
C THR A 92 17.41 4.77 -4.77
N SER A 93 18.72 4.83 -4.57
CA SER A 93 19.62 3.68 -4.77
C SER A 93 19.63 2.71 -3.59
N GLU A 94 18.98 3.08 -2.49
CA GLU A 94 18.90 2.25 -1.28
C GLU A 94 17.87 1.13 -1.44
N THR A 95 18.06 0.07 -0.68
CA THR A 95 17.11 -1.04 -0.57
C THR A 95 16.92 -1.44 0.88
N GLU A 96 15.71 -1.83 1.23
CA GLU A 96 15.39 -2.41 2.52
C GLU A 96 15.33 -3.94 2.42
N LEU A 97 15.96 -4.63 3.39
CA LEU A 97 15.92 -6.09 3.44
C LEU A 97 14.63 -6.54 4.13
N ILE A 98 13.72 -7.13 3.37
CA ILE A 98 12.50 -7.75 3.89
C ILE A 98 12.72 -9.26 3.96
N ARG A 99 12.55 -9.84 5.16
CA ARG A 99 12.67 -11.28 5.39
C ARG A 99 11.30 -11.96 5.28
N PRO A 100 11.26 -13.23 4.88
CA PRO A 100 10.05 -14.03 4.95
C PRO A 100 9.51 -14.10 6.38
N SER A 101 8.21 -14.04 6.53
CA SER A 101 7.50 -14.14 7.80
C SER A 101 6.25 -14.99 7.66
N LYS A 102 5.56 -15.32 8.76
CA LYS A 102 4.32 -16.10 8.71
C LYS A 102 3.20 -15.37 7.97
N VAL A 103 3.24 -14.02 8.00
CA VAL A 103 2.26 -13.16 7.31
C VAL A 103 3.01 -12.07 6.53
N VAL A 104 2.73 -11.91 5.25
CA VAL A 104 3.20 -10.81 4.43
C VAL A 104 2.03 -9.90 4.09
N ILE A 105 2.08 -8.66 4.56
CA ILE A 105 1.12 -7.63 4.19
C ILE A 105 1.64 -6.89 2.96
N VAL A 106 0.82 -6.82 1.92
CA VAL A 106 1.06 -6.02 0.71
C VAL A 106 0.09 -4.85 0.75
N GLU A 107 0.60 -3.62 0.86
CA GLU A 107 -0.24 -2.42 0.97
C GLU A 107 -0.04 -1.50 -0.22
N GLY A 108 -1.15 -0.99 -0.78
CA GLY A 108 -1.07 0.03 -1.83
C GLY A 108 -2.40 0.37 -2.48
N ILE A 109 -2.43 1.50 -3.18
CA ILE A 109 -3.67 1.99 -3.82
C ILE A 109 -4.08 1.14 -5.05
N LEU A 110 -3.13 0.52 -5.75
CA LEU A 110 -3.34 -0.18 -7.02
C LEU A 110 -3.04 -1.68 -6.98
N ILE A 111 -2.77 -2.26 -5.81
CA ILE A 111 -2.36 -3.67 -5.69
C ILE A 111 -3.44 -4.65 -6.18
N PHE A 112 -4.70 -4.23 -6.27
CA PHE A 112 -5.78 -5.05 -6.84
C PHE A 112 -6.00 -4.78 -8.34
N GLN A 113 -5.27 -3.86 -8.95
CA GLN A 113 -5.41 -3.55 -10.37
C GLN A 113 -4.76 -4.62 -11.25
N ASP A 114 -3.57 -5.12 -10.87
CA ASP A 114 -2.87 -6.17 -11.61
C ASP A 114 -3.37 -7.57 -11.19
N PRO A 115 -3.83 -8.41 -12.13
CA PRO A 115 -4.32 -9.76 -11.82
C PRO A 115 -3.24 -10.64 -11.19
N ARG A 116 -1.97 -10.49 -11.56
CA ARG A 116 -0.87 -11.29 -11.03
C ARG A 116 -0.63 -11.01 -9.54
N LEU A 117 -0.77 -9.75 -9.11
CA LEU A 117 -0.72 -9.38 -7.69
C LEU A 117 -1.92 -9.97 -6.95
N ARG A 118 -3.14 -9.83 -7.50
CA ARG A 118 -4.35 -10.36 -6.87
C ARG A 118 -4.29 -11.87 -6.62
N GLU A 119 -3.76 -12.63 -7.59
CA GLU A 119 -3.63 -14.09 -7.51
C GLU A 119 -2.64 -14.56 -6.44
N MET A 120 -1.73 -13.69 -6.04
CA MET A 120 -0.77 -13.99 -4.97
C MET A 120 -1.34 -13.76 -3.57
N LEU A 121 -2.41 -12.98 -3.45
CA LEU A 121 -3.01 -12.57 -2.19
C LEU A 121 -4.06 -13.60 -1.72
N ASP A 122 -3.85 -14.14 -0.53
CA ASP A 122 -4.75 -15.11 0.10
C ASP A 122 -5.97 -14.42 0.74
N ILE A 123 -5.80 -13.19 1.22
CA ILE A 123 -6.86 -12.34 1.78
C ILE A 123 -6.73 -10.94 1.17
N LYS A 124 -7.82 -10.42 0.65
CA LYS A 124 -7.89 -9.09 0.02
C LYS A 124 -8.83 -8.17 0.80
N ILE A 125 -8.25 -7.16 1.43
CA ILE A 125 -8.96 -6.17 2.24
C ILE A 125 -8.99 -4.84 1.49
N PHE A 126 -10.18 -4.29 1.28
CA PHE A 126 -10.32 -2.93 0.76
C PHE A 126 -10.74 -1.99 1.89
N VAL A 127 -9.94 -0.95 2.12
CA VAL A 127 -10.22 0.08 3.12
C VAL A 127 -11.03 1.20 2.47
N GLU A 128 -12.26 1.34 2.91
CA GLU A 128 -13.22 2.34 2.43
C GLU A 128 -13.35 3.48 3.45
N THR A 129 -13.33 4.69 2.96
CA THR A 129 -13.54 5.93 3.72
C THR A 129 -14.08 6.98 2.78
N ASP A 130 -14.99 7.81 3.23
CA ASP A 130 -15.61 8.85 2.42
C ASP A 130 -14.58 9.80 1.80
N ALA A 131 -14.85 10.26 0.59
CA ALA A 131 -13.87 11.00 -0.22
C ALA A 131 -13.47 12.34 0.42
N ASP A 132 -14.38 13.02 1.10
CA ASP A 132 -14.13 14.25 1.83
C ASP A 132 -13.21 14.03 3.04
N VAL A 133 -13.41 12.95 3.81
CA VAL A 133 -12.52 12.55 4.91
C VAL A 133 -11.13 12.18 4.37
N ARG A 134 -11.07 11.44 3.28
CA ARG A 134 -9.80 11.05 2.66
C ARG A 134 -8.98 12.26 2.20
N ILE A 135 -9.61 13.23 1.53
CA ILE A 135 -8.87 14.43 1.06
C ILE A 135 -8.40 15.30 2.23
N LEU A 136 -9.18 15.44 3.29
CA LEU A 136 -8.78 16.18 4.48
C LEU A 136 -7.56 15.50 5.17
N ARG A 137 -7.60 14.18 5.36
CA ARG A 137 -6.48 13.40 5.92
C ARG A 137 -5.23 13.53 5.05
N ARG A 138 -5.36 13.43 3.70
CA ARG A 138 -4.26 13.61 2.76
C ARG A 138 -3.69 15.03 2.85
N ALA A 139 -4.53 16.05 2.87
CA ALA A 139 -4.07 17.44 2.93
C ALA A 139 -3.28 17.71 4.21
N LEU A 140 -3.77 17.27 5.35
CA LEU A 140 -3.07 17.42 6.63
C LEU A 140 -1.71 16.71 6.60
N ARG A 141 -1.65 15.46 6.16
CA ARG A 141 -0.42 14.68 6.06
C ARG A 141 0.58 15.34 5.09
N ASP A 142 0.15 15.66 3.88
CA ASP A 142 1.06 16.14 2.83
C ASP A 142 1.62 17.54 3.15
N VAL A 143 0.83 18.38 3.84
CA VAL A 143 1.31 19.69 4.32
C VAL A 143 2.27 19.53 5.50
N ARG A 144 1.92 18.71 6.49
CA ARG A 144 2.69 18.60 7.73
C ARG A 144 3.95 17.75 7.58
N ASP A 145 3.85 16.61 6.87
CA ASP A 145 4.87 15.58 6.87
C ASP A 145 5.70 15.56 5.56
N ARG A 146 5.17 16.16 4.48
CA ARG A 146 5.81 16.17 3.15
C ARG A 146 6.17 17.58 2.64
N GLY A 147 5.96 18.62 3.47
CA GLY A 147 6.34 20.00 3.17
C GLY A 147 5.60 20.63 1.98
N ARG A 148 4.43 20.10 1.59
CA ARG A 148 3.66 20.59 0.45
C ARG A 148 2.77 21.77 0.84
N THR A 149 2.43 22.62 -0.13
CA THR A 149 1.38 23.64 0.07
C THR A 149 0.00 23.03 -0.09
N LEU A 150 -0.99 23.56 0.63
CA LEU A 150 -2.39 23.13 0.51
C LEU A 150 -2.91 23.27 -0.93
N GLU A 151 -2.56 24.38 -1.60
CA GLU A 151 -2.93 24.62 -3.00
C GLU A 151 -2.39 23.54 -3.93
N SER A 152 -1.10 23.15 -3.75
CA SER A 152 -0.48 22.06 -4.51
C SER A 152 -1.20 20.72 -4.30
N VAL A 153 -1.60 20.40 -3.06
CA VAL A 153 -2.32 19.17 -2.74
C VAL A 153 -3.71 19.17 -3.39
N ILE A 154 -4.45 20.28 -3.30
CA ILE A 154 -5.79 20.42 -3.90
C ILE A 154 -5.70 20.29 -5.42
N THR A 155 -4.79 21.01 -6.06
CA THR A 155 -4.60 20.97 -7.51
C THR A 155 -4.30 19.55 -7.97
N GLN A 156 -3.32 18.86 -7.37
CA GLN A 156 -2.99 17.48 -7.71
C GLN A 156 -4.19 16.54 -7.48
N TYR A 157 -4.93 16.73 -6.38
CA TYR A 157 -6.09 15.89 -6.10
C TYR A 157 -7.14 15.98 -7.20
N LEU A 158 -7.47 17.19 -7.63
CA LEU A 158 -8.51 17.39 -8.63
C LEU A 158 -8.06 16.97 -10.04
N THR A 159 -6.80 17.22 -10.39
CA THR A 159 -6.31 16.97 -11.76
C THR A 159 -5.82 15.54 -11.98
N THR A 160 -5.37 14.85 -10.93
CA THR A 160 -4.69 13.56 -11.05
C THR A 160 -5.31 12.50 -10.13
N VAL A 161 -5.29 12.73 -8.81
CA VAL A 161 -5.60 11.69 -7.83
C VAL A 161 -7.06 11.23 -7.92
N LYS A 162 -8.00 12.17 -8.01
CA LYS A 162 -9.43 11.85 -8.11
C LYS A 162 -9.77 11.11 -9.41
N PRO A 163 -9.36 11.58 -10.62
CA PRO A 163 -9.57 10.81 -11.85
C PRO A 163 -8.98 9.40 -11.81
N MET A 164 -7.76 9.24 -11.29
CA MET A 164 -7.12 7.92 -11.20
C MET A 164 -7.79 7.03 -10.16
N HIS A 165 -8.27 7.60 -9.06
CA HIS A 165 -9.05 6.86 -8.08
C HIS A 165 -10.33 6.30 -8.68
N GLU A 166 -11.08 7.12 -9.42
CA GLU A 166 -12.33 6.72 -10.07
C GLU A 166 -12.08 5.69 -11.19
N GLN A 167 -10.96 5.80 -11.89
CA GLN A 167 -10.63 4.92 -13.00
C GLN A 167 -10.06 3.56 -12.56
N PHE A 168 -9.22 3.53 -11.54
CA PHE A 168 -8.43 2.34 -11.19
C PHE A 168 -8.67 1.82 -9.77
N VAL A 169 -8.75 2.72 -8.78
CA VAL A 169 -8.82 2.29 -7.37
C VAL A 169 -10.21 1.81 -7.01
N GLU A 170 -11.22 2.66 -7.23
CA GLU A 170 -12.62 2.34 -6.89
C GLU A 170 -13.13 1.08 -7.61
N PRO A 171 -12.91 0.89 -8.93
CA PRO A 171 -13.34 -0.33 -9.58
C PRO A 171 -12.65 -1.60 -9.07
N SER A 172 -11.48 -1.48 -8.44
CA SER A 172 -10.74 -2.63 -7.87
C SER A 172 -11.35 -3.16 -6.58
N ARG A 173 -12.19 -2.39 -5.90
CA ARG A 173 -12.96 -2.77 -4.71
C ARG A 173 -13.72 -4.09 -4.87
N LYS A 174 -14.23 -4.37 -6.06
CA LYS A 174 -14.96 -5.62 -6.37
C LYS A 174 -14.14 -6.89 -6.19
N TYR A 175 -12.81 -6.78 -6.13
CA TYR A 175 -11.92 -7.92 -5.92
C TYR A 175 -11.62 -8.20 -4.45
N ALA A 176 -12.08 -7.35 -3.55
CA ALA A 176 -11.86 -7.53 -2.11
C ALA A 176 -12.73 -8.66 -1.56
N ASP A 177 -12.16 -9.44 -0.64
CA ASP A 177 -12.89 -10.44 0.16
C ASP A 177 -13.58 -9.74 1.34
N ILE A 178 -13.00 -8.64 1.85
CA ILE A 178 -13.49 -7.88 3.00
C ILE A 178 -13.37 -6.37 2.70
N ILE A 179 -14.43 -5.62 3.04
CA ILE A 179 -14.40 -4.15 3.04
C ILE A 179 -14.36 -3.67 4.48
N VAL A 180 -13.33 -2.88 4.81
CA VAL A 180 -13.14 -2.30 6.13
C VAL A 180 -13.40 -0.80 6.06
N LEU A 181 -14.42 -0.34 6.77
CA LEU A 181 -14.73 1.08 6.86
C LEU A 181 -13.71 1.79 7.76
N GLU A 182 -13.25 2.96 7.36
CA GLU A 182 -12.35 3.85 8.13
C GLU A 182 -10.98 3.27 8.52
N GLY A 183 -10.60 2.12 7.98
CA GLY A 183 -9.29 1.51 8.16
C GLY A 183 -8.94 1.23 9.62
N GLY A 184 -7.72 1.62 10.03
CA GLY A 184 -7.23 1.39 11.39
C GLY A 184 -8.00 2.07 12.52
N HIS A 185 -8.98 2.94 12.21
CA HIS A 185 -9.88 3.55 13.21
C HIS A 185 -11.08 2.65 13.54
N ASN A 186 -11.37 1.65 12.72
CA ASN A 186 -12.40 0.65 12.99
C ASN A 186 -11.84 -0.46 13.88
N LEU A 187 -11.95 -0.27 15.19
CA LEU A 187 -11.38 -1.20 16.17
C LEU A 187 -12.03 -2.58 16.13
N VAL A 188 -13.30 -2.69 15.75
CA VAL A 188 -13.99 -3.99 15.60
C VAL A 188 -13.41 -4.77 14.43
N ALA A 189 -13.28 -4.14 13.26
CA ALA A 189 -12.67 -4.78 12.11
C ALA A 189 -11.20 -5.13 12.35
N LEU A 190 -10.46 -4.24 13.03
CA LEU A 190 -9.07 -4.49 13.42
C LEU A 190 -8.96 -5.74 14.29
N ASP A 191 -9.80 -5.87 15.34
CA ASP A 191 -9.82 -7.05 16.22
C ASP A 191 -10.11 -8.34 15.44
N MET A 192 -11.11 -8.34 14.56
CA MET A 192 -11.43 -9.51 13.72
C MET A 192 -10.26 -9.93 12.82
N ILE A 193 -9.56 -8.97 12.23
CA ILE A 193 -8.39 -9.24 11.40
C ILE A 193 -7.25 -9.79 12.26
N MET A 194 -7.01 -9.20 13.44
CA MET A 194 -6.01 -9.68 14.39
C MET A 194 -6.26 -11.12 14.83
N GLN A 195 -7.50 -11.48 15.14
CA GLN A 195 -7.88 -12.84 15.51
C GLN A 195 -7.63 -13.84 14.36
N ARG A 196 -7.93 -13.46 13.14
CA ARG A 196 -7.64 -14.29 11.95
C ARG A 196 -6.16 -14.51 11.75
N ILE A 197 -5.34 -13.45 11.90
CA ILE A 197 -3.88 -13.52 11.81
C ILE A 197 -3.31 -14.39 12.94
N ALA A 198 -3.72 -14.15 14.19
CA ALA A 198 -3.27 -14.94 15.35
C ALA A 198 -3.56 -16.43 15.18
N SER A 199 -4.76 -16.78 14.70
CA SER A 199 -5.13 -18.17 14.39
C SER A 199 -4.22 -18.80 13.34
N HIS A 200 -3.84 -18.05 12.30
CA HIS A 200 -2.91 -18.55 11.28
C HIS A 200 -1.51 -18.76 11.85
N ILE A 201 -0.98 -17.78 12.61
CA ILE A 201 0.35 -17.85 13.21
C ILE A 201 0.45 -19.07 14.13
N ALA A 202 -0.57 -19.31 14.97
CA ALA A 202 -0.62 -20.46 15.88
C ALA A 202 -0.71 -21.81 15.15
N SER A 203 -1.25 -21.85 13.93
CA SER A 203 -1.36 -23.08 13.12
C SER A 203 -0.12 -23.34 12.25
N ALA A 204 0.77 -22.38 12.12
CA ALA A 204 1.97 -22.47 11.28
C ALA A 204 3.21 -22.92 12.06
N ASP A 205 3.12 -23.03 13.40
CA ASP A 205 4.11 -23.62 14.29
C ASP A 205 3.93 -25.13 14.35
#